data_caae048b55a8ed59e9b6475a9377450a
#
_entry.id   caae048b55a8ed59e9b6475a9377450a
#
_cell.length_a   1.000
_cell.length_b   1.000
_cell.length_c   1.000
_cell.angle_alpha   90.00
_cell.angle_beta   90.00
_cell.angle_gamma   90.00
#
_symmetry.space_group_name_H-M   'P 1'
#
loop_
_entity.id
_entity.type
_entity.pdbx_description
1 polymer ?
#
loop_
_entity_poly.entity_id
_entity_poly.type
_entity_poly.pdbx_seq_one_letter_code
_entity_poly.pdbx_strand_id
1 'polypeptide(L)'
;MDSGDDESPAPDSHGTFPGNFDPASATEENPASQMPEGMGPSENTANRSGLKNTNGMPKGGMGSEDVKLQYIDDDPDSYSNIFDNAKTDISAADRQRLIRSLKQLSQGENIEDVVDVDEVIRYFVVHNFVCNGDSYTGQIIHNYYLYEEDGRLSMIPWDYNLAFGTFQGSDSTKTVNTPIDTPISSGSADDRPMLNWIFKSEEYTQLYHQYFAEFIEGVDFAEIIDATAEMIAPYVKKDPTAFYSYQEFESGIDTLRAFCLLREESVEGQINGTISATTSGQAEDSSALIDASSITLSDMGSMGGSVGGGFKPNSDQFRGPGAAPTGNTKP
;
A
#
# COMPACT_ATOMS: atom_id res chain seq x y z
N MET A 1 20.39 -47.98 -42.09
CA MET A 1 19.01 -47.69 -41.63
C MET A 1 19.20 -46.96 -40.29
N ASP A 2 19.18 -45.70 -40.44
CA ASP A 2 19.60 -44.70 -39.43
C ASP A 2 18.35 -44.20 -38.74
N SER A 3 18.23 -44.38 -37.47
CA SER A 3 17.15 -43.90 -36.65
C SER A 3 17.69 -42.70 -35.87
N GLY A 4 17.42 -41.48 -36.39
CA GLY A 4 17.73 -40.23 -35.70
C GLY A 4 16.76 -39.96 -34.58
N ASP A 5 17.29 -39.84 -33.37
CA ASP A 5 16.58 -39.33 -32.19
C ASP A 5 16.51 -37.80 -32.28
N ASP A 6 15.30 -37.30 -32.33
CA ASP A 6 14.98 -35.87 -32.34
C ASP A 6 14.72 -35.45 -30.84
N GLU A 7 15.76 -34.99 -30.17
CA GLU A 7 15.67 -34.37 -28.85
C GLU A 7 15.33 -32.88 -29.01
N SER A 8 14.10 -32.52 -28.73
CA SER A 8 13.69 -31.12 -28.53
C SER A 8 14.21 -30.65 -27.16
N PRO A 9 14.86 -29.48 -27.07
CA PRO A 9 15.31 -28.95 -25.79
C PRO A 9 14.11 -28.37 -25.00
N ALA A 10 14.07 -28.73 -23.71
CA ALA A 10 13.17 -28.13 -22.73
C ALA A 10 13.47 -26.62 -22.53
N PRO A 11 12.49 -25.79 -22.21
CA PRO A 11 12.73 -24.39 -21.96
C PRO A 11 13.42 -24.18 -20.61
N ASP A 12 14.56 -23.49 -20.63
CA ASP A 12 15.29 -23.04 -19.45
C ASP A 12 14.45 -22.00 -18.70
N SER A 13 13.87 -22.42 -17.56
CA SER A 13 13.22 -21.54 -16.60
C SER A 13 14.19 -21.15 -15.49
N HIS A 14 15.04 -20.17 -15.75
CA HIS A 14 15.72 -19.40 -14.71
C HIS A 14 15.71 -17.93 -15.12
N GLY A 15 14.61 -17.24 -14.78
CA GLY A 15 14.58 -15.80 -14.71
C GLY A 15 15.44 -15.34 -13.54
N THR A 16 16.67 -14.96 -13.84
CA THR A 16 17.59 -14.33 -12.89
C THR A 16 17.05 -12.93 -12.56
N PHE A 17 16.71 -12.67 -11.31
CA PHE A 17 16.45 -11.32 -10.82
C PHE A 17 17.69 -10.43 -11.06
N PRO A 18 17.58 -9.29 -11.71
CA PRO A 18 18.66 -8.30 -11.76
C PRO A 18 18.62 -7.49 -10.48
N GLY A 19 19.53 -7.72 -9.58
CA GLY A 19 19.68 -6.87 -8.41
C GLY A 19 20.48 -7.47 -7.28
N ASN A 20 21.76 -7.84 -7.52
CA ASN A 20 22.74 -7.89 -6.44
C ASN A 20 22.95 -6.44 -5.96
N PHE A 21 22.33 -6.10 -4.84
CA PHE A 21 22.62 -4.87 -4.11
C PHE A 21 23.98 -5.07 -3.41
N ASP A 22 25.05 -4.49 -3.96
CA ASP A 22 26.37 -4.46 -3.34
C ASP A 22 26.44 -3.26 -2.38
N PRO A 23 26.42 -3.46 -1.05
CA PRO A 23 26.45 -2.36 -0.09
C PRO A 23 27.83 -1.63 -0.02
N ALA A 24 28.84 -2.07 -0.78
CA ALA A 24 30.18 -1.51 -0.73
C ALA A 24 30.42 -0.36 -1.72
N SER A 25 29.47 0.01 -2.59
CA SER A 25 29.63 1.05 -3.60
C SER A 25 29.01 2.41 -3.25
N ALA A 26 28.51 2.61 -2.03
CA ALA A 26 28.03 3.90 -1.57
C ALA A 26 29.22 4.81 -1.20
N THR A 27 29.80 5.46 -2.19
CA THR A 27 30.71 6.60 -1.97
C THR A 27 29.88 7.81 -1.52
N GLU A 28 30.37 8.47 -0.47
CA GLU A 28 29.84 9.69 0.13
C GLU A 28 29.64 10.80 -0.90
N GLU A 29 28.42 10.96 -1.42
CA GLU A 29 27.92 12.26 -1.86
C GLU A 29 26.50 12.42 -1.32
N ASN A 30 26.40 13.31 -0.34
CA ASN A 30 25.19 13.67 0.37
C ASN A 30 24.31 14.61 -0.50
N PRO A 31 23.15 14.20 -1.03
CA PRO A 31 22.19 15.12 -1.63
C PRO A 31 21.11 15.52 -0.63
N ALA A 32 21.49 15.95 0.58
CA ALA A 32 20.53 16.47 1.57
C ALA A 32 20.27 17.98 1.39
N SER A 33 20.26 18.52 0.18
CA SER A 33 20.02 19.96 -0.03
C SER A 33 19.16 20.33 -1.22
N GLN A 34 18.14 19.53 -1.56
CA GLN A 34 17.06 20.01 -2.44
C GLN A 34 15.78 19.20 -2.23
N MET A 35 15.11 19.41 -1.09
CA MET A 35 13.68 19.23 -1.05
C MET A 35 13.01 20.51 -1.55
N PRO A 36 12.00 20.44 -2.42
CA PRO A 36 11.24 21.64 -2.79
C PRO A 36 10.57 22.18 -1.54
N GLU A 37 10.73 23.47 -1.27
CA GLU A 37 9.98 24.21 -0.27
C GLU A 37 8.49 24.11 -0.61
N GLY A 38 7.70 23.43 0.22
CA GLY A 38 6.26 23.38 0.05
C GLY A 38 5.50 22.28 0.77
N MET A 39 6.16 21.35 1.45
CA MET A 39 5.45 20.34 2.28
C MET A 39 5.89 20.44 3.75
N GLY A 40 5.44 21.49 4.40
CA GLY A 40 5.36 21.55 5.85
C GLY A 40 4.03 20.95 6.31
N PRO A 41 3.94 20.44 7.57
CA PRO A 41 2.70 19.90 8.10
C PRO A 41 1.65 21.01 8.09
N SER A 42 0.52 20.77 7.42
CA SER A 42 -0.64 21.67 7.42
C SER A 42 -1.22 21.73 8.83
N GLU A 43 -0.95 22.83 9.54
CA GLU A 43 -1.71 23.19 10.73
C GLU A 43 -3.16 23.47 10.34
N ASN A 44 -4.05 22.50 10.51
CA ASN A 44 -5.47 22.77 10.59
C ASN A 44 -6.20 21.75 11.48
N THR A 45 -5.90 21.84 12.78
CA THR A 45 -6.78 21.32 13.83
C THR A 45 -7.43 22.49 14.54
N ALA A 46 -8.52 23.01 13.99
CA ALA A 46 -9.57 23.68 14.81
C ALA A 46 -10.80 23.98 13.97
N ASN A 47 -11.90 23.46 14.41
CA ASN A 47 -13.28 23.86 14.10
C ASN A 47 -14.10 22.91 13.22
N ARG A 48 -14.49 21.80 13.83
CA ARG A 48 -15.58 20.96 13.35
C ARG A 48 -16.89 21.33 14.05
N SER A 49 -17.45 22.48 13.70
CA SER A 49 -18.87 22.77 13.96
C SER A 49 -19.35 23.86 12.98
N GLY A 50 -20.16 23.44 12.01
CA GLY A 50 -20.89 24.38 11.15
C GLY A 50 -20.58 24.28 9.65
N LEU A 51 -20.68 23.09 9.04
CA LEU A 51 -20.71 22.98 7.58
C LEU A 51 -22.08 23.37 7.06
N LYS A 52 -22.24 24.66 6.77
CA LYS A 52 -23.25 25.17 5.84
C LYS A 52 -22.71 24.99 4.42
N ASN A 53 -23.52 24.31 3.60
CA ASN A 53 -23.48 24.17 2.17
C ASN A 53 -22.76 25.36 1.47
N THR A 54 -21.54 25.14 0.96
CA THR A 54 -20.87 26.08 0.07
C THR A 54 -20.65 25.40 -1.28
N ASN A 55 -21.41 25.85 -2.28
CA ASN A 55 -21.11 25.70 -3.69
C ASN A 55 -19.67 26.20 -3.94
N GLY A 56 -18.71 25.31 -4.17
CA GLY A 56 -17.33 25.68 -4.49
C GLY A 56 -16.23 24.74 -3.99
N MET A 57 -16.52 23.51 -3.59
CA MET A 57 -15.45 22.52 -3.46
C MET A 57 -15.00 22.07 -4.85
N PRO A 58 -13.66 21.90 -5.09
CA PRO A 58 -13.19 21.27 -6.30
C PRO A 58 -13.92 19.94 -6.49
N LYS A 59 -14.40 19.66 -7.70
CA LYS A 59 -14.94 18.35 -8.05
C LYS A 59 -13.78 17.35 -8.01
N GLY A 60 -13.57 16.70 -6.90
CA GLY A 60 -12.53 15.70 -6.73
C GLY A 60 -11.95 15.78 -5.31
N GLY A 61 -12.09 14.72 -4.58
CA GLY A 61 -11.55 14.51 -3.25
C GLY A 61 -11.17 13.06 -3.08
N MET A 62 -10.55 12.70 -1.96
CA MET A 62 -10.26 11.31 -1.63
C MET A 62 -11.53 10.46 -1.80
N GLY A 63 -11.45 9.42 -2.67
CA GLY A 63 -12.58 8.54 -2.97
C GLY A 63 -13.50 9.01 -4.12
N SER A 64 -13.13 10.03 -4.90
CA SER A 64 -13.85 10.41 -6.13
C SER A 64 -13.74 9.33 -7.23
N GLU A 65 -14.59 9.41 -8.24
CA GLU A 65 -14.64 8.40 -9.32
C GLU A 65 -13.33 8.31 -10.10
N ASP A 66 -12.66 9.43 -10.36
CA ASP A 66 -11.39 9.48 -11.06
C ASP A 66 -10.25 8.82 -10.27
N VAL A 67 -10.14 9.01 -8.94
CA VAL A 67 -9.12 8.30 -8.14
C VAL A 67 -9.44 6.82 -7.94
N LYS A 68 -10.70 6.41 -8.12
CA LYS A 68 -11.08 5.00 -8.23
C LYS A 68 -10.68 4.39 -9.56
N LEU A 69 -10.20 5.20 -10.50
CA LEU A 69 -9.87 4.83 -11.87
C LEU A 69 -11.09 4.35 -12.67
N GLN A 70 -12.27 4.89 -12.33
CA GLN A 70 -13.50 4.65 -13.07
C GLN A 70 -13.54 5.52 -14.34
N TYR A 71 -14.11 4.98 -15.42
CA TYR A 71 -14.44 5.82 -16.57
C TYR A 71 -15.65 6.70 -16.21
N ILE A 72 -15.50 8.01 -16.37
CA ILE A 72 -16.54 9.01 -16.11
C ILE A 72 -17.15 9.44 -17.45
N ASP A 73 -16.36 10.09 -18.29
CA ASP A 73 -16.71 10.56 -19.64
C ASP A 73 -15.45 10.83 -20.46
N ASP A 74 -15.60 11.38 -21.67
CA ASP A 74 -14.47 11.66 -22.56
C ASP A 74 -13.84 13.06 -22.31
N ASP A 75 -14.28 13.82 -21.28
CA ASP A 75 -13.76 15.14 -20.92
C ASP A 75 -12.59 15.02 -19.93
N PRO A 76 -11.37 15.51 -20.29
CA PRO A 76 -10.23 15.50 -19.37
C PRO A 76 -10.46 16.23 -18.05
N ASP A 77 -11.33 17.23 -18.02
CA ASP A 77 -11.61 18.01 -16.78
C ASP A 77 -12.34 17.16 -15.72
N SER A 78 -12.95 16.04 -16.12
CA SER A 78 -13.57 15.08 -15.21
C SER A 78 -12.56 14.23 -14.42
N TYR A 79 -11.27 14.29 -14.77
CA TYR A 79 -10.17 13.51 -14.18
C TYR A 79 -9.11 14.42 -13.56
N SER A 80 -9.53 15.54 -12.97
CA SER A 80 -8.62 16.57 -12.46
C SER A 80 -7.71 16.04 -11.33
N ASN A 81 -8.18 15.12 -10.48
CA ASN A 81 -7.33 14.54 -9.44
C ASN A 81 -6.17 13.71 -10.00
N ILE A 82 -6.32 13.11 -11.17
CA ILE A 82 -5.25 12.39 -11.85
C ILE A 82 -4.32 13.39 -12.56
N PHE A 83 -4.89 14.23 -13.41
CA PHE A 83 -4.10 15.06 -14.33
C PHE A 83 -3.40 16.24 -13.66
N ASP A 84 -4.01 16.85 -12.63
CA ASP A 84 -3.41 17.96 -11.88
C ASP A 84 -2.29 17.49 -10.92
N ASN A 85 -2.27 16.17 -10.60
CA ASN A 85 -1.26 15.55 -9.76
C ASN A 85 -0.24 14.71 -10.54
N ALA A 86 -0.24 14.80 -11.88
CA ALA A 86 0.73 14.09 -12.71
C ALA A 86 2.18 14.40 -12.28
N LYS A 87 3.02 13.38 -12.22
CA LYS A 87 4.43 13.50 -11.79
C LYS A 87 5.37 13.73 -12.96
N THR A 88 4.88 13.56 -14.18
CA THR A 88 5.59 13.78 -15.43
C THR A 88 4.85 14.81 -16.27
N ASP A 89 5.53 15.40 -17.27
CA ASP A 89 4.86 16.25 -18.24
C ASP A 89 3.91 15.41 -19.08
N ILE A 90 2.64 15.81 -19.15
CA ILE A 90 1.58 15.13 -19.90
C ILE A 90 1.01 16.04 -20.98
N SER A 91 0.87 15.49 -22.19
CA SER A 91 0.24 16.16 -23.31
C SER A 91 -1.28 15.93 -23.36
N ALA A 92 -1.97 16.66 -24.20
CA ALA A 92 -3.39 16.40 -24.48
C ALA A 92 -3.63 14.99 -25.05
N ALA A 93 -2.65 14.46 -25.81
CA ALA A 93 -2.73 13.11 -26.37
C ALA A 93 -2.63 12.03 -25.26
N ASP A 94 -1.78 12.25 -24.27
CA ASP A 94 -1.64 11.33 -23.14
C ASP A 94 -2.92 11.29 -22.30
N ARG A 95 -3.51 12.46 -22.02
CA ARG A 95 -4.82 12.54 -21.31
C ARG A 95 -5.90 11.76 -22.04
N GLN A 96 -6.02 11.95 -23.36
CA GLN A 96 -7.00 11.23 -24.17
C GLN A 96 -6.71 9.72 -24.26
N ARG A 97 -5.44 9.32 -24.22
CA ARG A 97 -5.05 7.91 -24.24
C ARG A 97 -5.45 7.24 -22.92
N LEU A 98 -5.13 7.86 -21.78
CA LEU A 98 -5.56 7.37 -20.47
C LEU A 98 -7.08 7.21 -20.37
N ILE A 99 -7.86 8.21 -20.79
CA ILE A 99 -9.33 8.14 -20.78
C ILE A 99 -9.84 6.95 -21.63
N ARG A 100 -9.24 6.71 -22.81
CA ARG A 100 -9.60 5.54 -23.62
C ARG A 100 -9.29 4.23 -22.91
N SER A 101 -8.15 4.14 -22.21
CA SER A 101 -7.78 2.94 -21.44
C SER A 101 -8.75 2.71 -20.28
N LEU A 102 -9.13 3.76 -19.54
CA LEU A 102 -10.14 3.66 -18.48
C LEU A 102 -11.51 3.24 -19.04
N LYS A 103 -11.87 3.75 -20.23
CA LYS A 103 -13.12 3.37 -20.89
C LYS A 103 -13.15 1.89 -21.26
N GLN A 104 -12.09 1.38 -21.87
CA GLN A 104 -11.97 -0.04 -22.23
C GLN A 104 -11.92 -0.92 -20.96
N LEU A 105 -11.15 -0.52 -19.96
CA LEU A 105 -11.10 -1.20 -18.67
C LEU A 105 -12.49 -1.32 -18.02
N SER A 106 -13.32 -0.27 -18.10
CA SER A 106 -14.68 -0.27 -17.56
C SER A 106 -15.62 -1.26 -18.29
N GLN A 107 -15.31 -1.59 -19.53
CA GLN A 107 -16.05 -2.56 -20.33
C GLN A 107 -15.69 -4.00 -19.98
N GLY A 108 -14.49 -4.22 -19.40
CA GLY A 108 -14.01 -5.54 -19.01
C GLY A 108 -13.66 -6.45 -20.19
N GLU A 109 -13.41 -5.88 -21.38
CA GLU A 109 -13.06 -6.61 -22.59
C GLU A 109 -11.61 -6.33 -23.00
N ASN A 110 -10.88 -7.37 -23.45
CA ASN A 110 -9.49 -7.28 -23.92
C ASN A 110 -8.61 -6.49 -22.92
N ILE A 111 -8.60 -6.94 -21.69
CA ILE A 111 -7.91 -6.29 -20.56
C ILE A 111 -6.42 -6.08 -20.86
N GLU A 112 -5.77 -7.04 -21.50
CA GLU A 112 -4.35 -7.03 -21.90
C GLU A 112 -3.97 -5.91 -22.86
N ASP A 113 -4.95 -5.31 -23.55
CA ASP A 113 -4.70 -4.15 -24.41
C ASP A 113 -4.49 -2.87 -23.60
N VAL A 114 -5.04 -2.80 -22.37
CA VAL A 114 -5.05 -1.57 -21.57
C VAL A 114 -4.49 -1.74 -20.15
N VAL A 115 -4.14 -2.97 -19.76
CA VAL A 115 -3.52 -3.26 -18.46
C VAL A 115 -2.27 -4.11 -18.68
N ASP A 116 -1.21 -3.83 -17.97
CA ASP A 116 -0.12 -4.78 -17.78
C ASP A 116 -0.58 -5.85 -16.78
N VAL A 117 -1.08 -6.96 -17.32
CA VAL A 117 -1.72 -8.03 -16.53
C VAL A 117 -0.78 -8.62 -15.50
N ASP A 118 0.48 -8.91 -15.89
CA ASP A 118 1.47 -9.50 -14.99
C ASP A 118 1.83 -8.54 -13.86
N GLU A 119 2.17 -7.30 -14.18
CA GLU A 119 2.53 -6.29 -13.17
C GLU A 119 1.38 -5.98 -12.21
N VAL A 120 0.16 -5.83 -12.73
CA VAL A 120 -1.00 -5.47 -11.90
C VAL A 120 -1.42 -6.61 -10.99
N ILE A 121 -1.39 -7.86 -11.46
CA ILE A 121 -1.67 -9.00 -10.59
C ILE A 121 -0.61 -9.11 -9.48
N ARG A 122 0.68 -8.99 -9.81
CA ARG A 122 1.77 -9.00 -8.81
C ARG A 122 1.65 -7.84 -7.81
N TYR A 123 1.28 -6.65 -8.28
CA TYR A 123 1.00 -5.52 -7.40
C TYR A 123 -0.09 -5.90 -6.38
N PHE A 124 -1.22 -6.46 -6.82
CA PHE A 124 -2.30 -6.79 -5.90
C PHE A 124 -2.00 -8.01 -5.01
N VAL A 125 -1.18 -8.95 -5.45
CA VAL A 125 -0.67 -10.03 -4.58
C VAL A 125 0.06 -9.46 -3.38
N VAL A 126 1.06 -8.62 -3.60
CA VAL A 126 1.83 -8.00 -2.52
C VAL A 126 0.95 -7.06 -1.69
N HIS A 127 0.17 -6.20 -2.35
CA HIS A 127 -0.72 -5.23 -1.72
C HIS A 127 -1.72 -5.88 -0.76
N ASN A 128 -2.37 -6.96 -1.20
CA ASN A 128 -3.37 -7.68 -0.42
C ASN A 128 -2.73 -8.60 0.63
N PHE A 129 -1.52 -9.12 0.38
CA PHE A 129 -0.77 -9.84 1.41
C PHE A 129 -0.46 -8.94 2.61
N VAL A 130 0.07 -7.76 2.37
CA VAL A 130 0.43 -6.81 3.44
C VAL A 130 -0.75 -6.05 4.04
N CYS A 131 -1.99 -6.37 3.64
CA CYS A 131 -3.22 -5.78 4.18
C CYS A 131 -3.17 -4.25 4.24
N ASN A 132 -2.77 -3.58 3.13
CA ASN A 132 -2.67 -2.12 3.10
C ASN A 132 -4.05 -1.48 2.93
N GLY A 133 -4.72 -1.19 4.05
CA GLY A 133 -6.03 -0.52 4.09
C GLY A 133 -5.97 0.98 3.81
N ASP A 134 -4.78 1.58 3.72
CA ASP A 134 -4.56 3.00 3.45
C ASP A 134 -4.19 3.26 1.98
N SER A 135 -4.77 2.52 1.06
CA SER A 135 -4.48 2.62 -0.37
C SER A 135 -5.70 2.30 -1.23
N TYR A 136 -5.49 1.79 -2.45
CA TYR A 136 -6.53 1.58 -3.48
C TYR A 136 -7.68 0.67 -3.04
N THR A 137 -7.43 -0.35 -2.22
CA THR A 137 -8.46 -1.27 -1.70
C THR A 137 -9.14 -0.77 -0.41
N GLY A 138 -8.65 0.33 0.14
CA GLY A 138 -9.14 0.93 1.36
C GLY A 138 -10.35 1.85 1.20
N GLN A 139 -10.70 2.51 2.31
CA GLN A 139 -11.78 3.49 2.36
C GLN A 139 -11.37 4.84 1.73
N ILE A 140 -10.13 5.25 1.96
CA ILE A 140 -9.55 6.47 1.41
C ILE A 140 -8.68 6.05 0.24
N ILE A 141 -9.14 6.31 -0.99
CA ILE A 141 -8.49 5.80 -2.20
C ILE A 141 -7.36 6.73 -2.60
N HIS A 142 -6.15 6.41 -2.15
CA HIS A 142 -4.91 7.16 -2.38
C HIS A 142 -3.70 6.22 -2.22
N ASN A 143 -2.51 6.75 -2.02
CA ASN A 143 -1.26 6.01 -1.76
C ASN A 143 -0.94 4.94 -2.83
N TYR A 144 -1.09 5.34 -4.09
CA TYR A 144 -0.58 4.62 -5.25
C TYR A 144 -0.25 5.62 -6.36
N TYR A 145 0.62 5.25 -7.27
CA TYR A 145 0.77 5.91 -8.56
C TYR A 145 0.19 5.03 -9.66
N LEU A 146 -0.51 5.67 -10.60
CA LEU A 146 -0.89 5.05 -11.86
C LEU A 146 0.23 5.33 -12.87
N TYR A 147 0.80 4.27 -13.44
CA TYR A 147 1.72 4.36 -14.56
C TYR A 147 0.98 4.01 -15.85
N GLU A 148 1.20 4.81 -16.88
CA GLU A 148 0.61 4.58 -18.19
C GLU A 148 1.70 4.70 -19.25
N GLU A 149 1.85 3.66 -20.07
CA GLU A 149 2.75 3.63 -21.22
C GLU A 149 2.02 3.01 -22.42
N ASP A 150 1.95 3.75 -23.52
CA ASP A 150 1.32 3.33 -24.77
C ASP A 150 -0.13 2.81 -24.64
N GLY A 151 -0.86 3.32 -23.65
CA GLY A 151 -2.25 2.94 -23.37
C GLY A 151 -2.41 1.81 -22.37
N ARG A 152 -1.32 1.19 -21.91
CA ARG A 152 -1.33 0.14 -20.88
C ARG A 152 -1.10 0.73 -19.49
N LEU A 153 -1.88 0.29 -18.55
CA LEU A 153 -1.90 0.77 -17.18
C LEU A 153 -1.22 -0.23 -16.26
N SER A 154 -0.40 0.27 -15.33
CA SER A 154 0.08 -0.49 -14.18
C SER A 154 0.03 0.38 -12.92
N MET A 155 0.28 -0.23 -11.76
CA MET A 155 0.22 0.45 -10.46
C MET A 155 1.55 0.37 -9.75
N ILE A 156 1.99 1.51 -9.18
CA ILE A 156 3.21 1.60 -8.40
C ILE A 156 2.83 1.83 -6.94
N PRO A 157 3.35 1.02 -5.98
CA PRO A 157 3.07 1.18 -4.57
C PRO A 157 3.66 2.48 -4.03
N TRP A 158 2.91 3.13 -3.13
CA TRP A 158 3.34 4.35 -2.45
C TRP A 158 2.85 4.37 -1.01
N ASP A 159 3.69 4.85 -0.09
CA ASP A 159 3.36 5.15 1.31
C ASP A 159 2.79 3.95 2.09
N TYR A 160 3.53 2.83 2.13
CA TYR A 160 3.13 1.59 2.78
C TYR A 160 3.45 1.54 4.28
N ASN A 161 3.73 2.69 4.91
CA ASN A 161 4.03 2.79 6.34
C ASN A 161 2.85 2.37 7.24
N LEU A 162 1.62 2.38 6.71
CA LEU A 162 0.40 1.92 7.39
C LEU A 162 -0.13 0.59 6.83
N ALA A 163 0.72 -0.20 6.18
CA ALA A 163 0.42 -1.58 5.81
C ALA A 163 0.31 -2.49 7.05
N PHE A 164 0.14 -3.79 6.84
CA PHE A 164 0.00 -4.82 7.87
C PHE A 164 -1.18 -4.57 8.83
N GLY A 165 -2.25 -3.93 8.30
CA GLY A 165 -3.45 -3.63 9.06
C GLY A 165 -3.31 -2.53 10.11
N THR A 166 -2.22 -1.75 10.10
CA THR A 166 -2.02 -0.65 11.07
C THR A 166 -2.90 0.57 10.78
N PHE A 167 -3.44 0.67 9.55
CA PHE A 167 -4.45 1.67 9.21
C PHE A 167 -5.82 1.24 9.72
N GLN A 168 -6.27 1.84 10.82
CA GLN A 168 -7.59 1.60 11.45
C GLN A 168 -7.86 0.13 11.84
N GLY A 169 -6.89 -0.76 11.75
CA GLY A 169 -7.02 -2.15 12.20
C GLY A 169 -7.11 -2.21 13.73
N SER A 170 -8.06 -2.98 14.24
CA SER A 170 -8.26 -3.19 15.68
C SER A 170 -8.39 -4.66 16.06
N ASP A 171 -8.56 -5.53 15.09
CA ASP A 171 -8.76 -6.97 15.26
C ASP A 171 -7.70 -7.72 14.44
N SER A 172 -6.72 -8.27 15.13
CA SER A 172 -5.59 -8.98 14.50
C SER A 172 -6.04 -10.25 13.79
N THR A 173 -6.97 -11.01 14.38
CA THR A 173 -7.50 -12.23 13.75
C THR A 173 -8.24 -11.91 12.46
N LYS A 174 -9.08 -10.87 12.47
CA LYS A 174 -9.76 -10.42 11.25
C LYS A 174 -8.77 -9.94 10.19
N THR A 175 -7.74 -9.20 10.59
CA THR A 175 -6.75 -8.63 9.66
C THR A 175 -5.89 -9.72 9.03
N VAL A 176 -5.36 -10.65 9.82
CA VAL A 176 -4.58 -11.79 9.33
C VAL A 176 -5.38 -12.64 8.33
N ASN A 177 -6.68 -12.79 8.55
CA ASN A 177 -7.56 -13.54 7.65
C ASN A 177 -8.24 -12.69 6.57
N THR A 178 -7.78 -11.46 6.30
CA THR A 178 -8.35 -10.64 5.22
C THR A 178 -8.49 -11.46 3.94
N PRO A 179 -9.72 -11.58 3.38
CA PRO A 179 -9.97 -12.44 2.21
C PRO A 179 -9.22 -11.95 0.97
N ILE A 180 -8.54 -12.86 0.26
CA ILE A 180 -7.76 -12.49 -0.92
C ILE A 180 -8.63 -12.21 -2.15
N ASP A 181 -9.80 -12.82 -2.27
CA ASP A 181 -10.72 -12.64 -3.41
C ASP A 181 -11.71 -11.48 -3.21
N THR A 182 -11.86 -10.99 -1.97
CA THR A 182 -12.67 -9.82 -1.64
C THR A 182 -11.90 -8.85 -0.74
N PRO A 183 -10.73 -8.33 -1.19
CA PRO A 183 -9.81 -7.57 -0.34
C PRO A 183 -10.25 -6.13 -0.07
N ILE A 184 -11.37 -5.69 -0.64
CA ILE A 184 -11.84 -4.32 -0.53
C ILE A 184 -12.49 -4.09 0.84
N SER A 185 -11.95 -3.16 1.62
CA SER A 185 -12.42 -2.86 2.96
C SER A 185 -13.65 -1.95 2.99
N SER A 186 -13.93 -1.21 1.91
CA SER A 186 -15.07 -0.28 1.81
C SER A 186 -15.50 -0.07 0.37
N GLY A 187 -16.80 -0.07 0.13
CA GLY A 187 -17.38 0.06 -1.20
C GLY A 187 -17.58 -1.29 -1.89
N SER A 188 -17.60 -1.28 -3.21
CA SER A 188 -17.82 -2.45 -4.05
C SER A 188 -16.58 -2.75 -4.90
N ALA A 189 -16.40 -4.01 -5.30
CA ALA A 189 -15.41 -4.39 -6.29
C ALA A 189 -15.62 -3.65 -7.63
N ASP A 190 -16.87 -3.38 -8.01
CA ASP A 190 -17.19 -2.61 -9.21
C ASP A 190 -16.68 -1.15 -9.14
N ASP A 191 -16.42 -0.63 -7.94
CA ASP A 191 -15.80 0.68 -7.72
C ASP A 191 -14.27 0.66 -7.89
N ARG A 192 -13.67 -0.48 -8.17
CA ARG A 192 -12.21 -0.69 -8.27
C ARG A 192 -11.85 -1.38 -9.59
N PRO A 193 -12.02 -0.69 -10.72
CA PRO A 193 -11.84 -1.32 -12.03
C PRO A 193 -10.45 -1.91 -12.25
N MET A 194 -9.37 -1.34 -11.67
CA MET A 194 -8.02 -1.91 -11.78
C MET A 194 -7.85 -3.26 -11.06
N LEU A 195 -8.73 -3.61 -10.13
CA LEU A 195 -8.71 -4.88 -9.41
C LEU A 195 -9.81 -5.83 -9.89
N ASN A 196 -10.99 -5.31 -10.16
CA ASN A 196 -12.22 -6.11 -10.32
C ASN A 196 -12.18 -7.07 -11.53
N TRP A 197 -11.46 -6.73 -12.58
CA TRP A 197 -11.31 -7.60 -13.76
C TRP A 197 -10.65 -8.94 -13.40
N ILE A 198 -9.78 -8.99 -12.38
CA ILE A 198 -9.14 -10.22 -11.89
C ILE A 198 -10.22 -11.22 -11.46
N PHE A 199 -11.19 -10.77 -10.67
CA PHE A 199 -12.24 -11.63 -10.09
C PHE A 199 -13.43 -11.87 -11.03
N LYS A 200 -13.51 -11.16 -12.16
CA LYS A 200 -14.51 -11.40 -13.22
C LYS A 200 -14.08 -12.48 -14.21
N SER A 201 -12.83 -12.88 -14.21
CA SER A 201 -12.26 -13.92 -15.07
C SER A 201 -11.74 -15.07 -14.23
N GLU A 202 -12.20 -16.28 -14.51
CA GLU A 202 -11.69 -17.49 -13.87
C GLU A 202 -10.17 -17.66 -14.14
N GLU A 203 -9.73 -17.37 -15.36
CA GLU A 203 -8.32 -17.44 -15.76
C GLU A 203 -7.45 -16.48 -14.94
N TYR A 204 -7.85 -15.21 -14.81
CA TYR A 204 -7.08 -14.23 -14.05
C TYR A 204 -7.16 -14.46 -12.54
N THR A 205 -8.27 -14.96 -12.02
CA THR A 205 -8.37 -15.38 -10.61
C THR A 205 -7.42 -16.55 -10.32
N GLN A 206 -7.34 -17.54 -11.21
CA GLN A 206 -6.38 -18.66 -11.08
C GLN A 206 -4.93 -18.16 -11.15
N LEU A 207 -4.62 -17.25 -12.06
CA LEU A 207 -3.28 -16.64 -12.16
C LEU A 207 -2.93 -15.84 -10.88
N TYR A 208 -3.86 -15.11 -10.33
CA TYR A 208 -3.69 -14.37 -9.08
C TYR A 208 -3.41 -15.31 -7.90
N HIS A 209 -4.14 -16.44 -7.79
CA HIS A 209 -3.89 -17.47 -6.78
C HIS A 209 -2.53 -18.15 -6.99
N GLN A 210 -2.14 -18.42 -8.25
CA GLN A 210 -0.82 -18.95 -8.57
C GLN A 210 0.29 -17.99 -8.11
N TYR A 211 0.16 -16.69 -8.38
CA TYR A 211 1.15 -15.71 -7.96
C TYR A 211 1.20 -15.53 -6.43
N PHE A 212 0.09 -15.70 -5.72
CA PHE A 212 0.12 -15.78 -4.27
C PHE A 212 0.90 -16.99 -3.78
N ALA A 213 0.66 -18.16 -4.37
CA ALA A 213 1.40 -19.39 -4.01
C ALA A 213 2.91 -19.21 -4.26
N GLU A 214 3.30 -18.68 -5.43
CA GLU A 214 4.69 -18.39 -5.76
C GLU A 214 5.31 -17.37 -4.79
N PHE A 215 4.54 -16.35 -4.38
CA PHE A 215 4.99 -15.31 -3.48
C PHE A 215 5.27 -15.87 -2.08
N ILE A 216 4.33 -16.61 -1.48
CA ILE A 216 4.52 -17.17 -0.13
C ILE A 216 5.57 -18.29 -0.10
N GLU A 217 5.73 -19.07 -1.18
CA GLU A 217 6.78 -20.09 -1.29
C GLU A 217 8.17 -19.46 -1.50
N GLY A 218 8.25 -18.35 -2.22
CA GLY A 218 9.50 -17.71 -2.62
C GLY A 218 10.07 -16.68 -1.64
N VAL A 219 9.33 -16.29 -0.60
CA VAL A 219 9.70 -15.19 0.32
C VAL A 219 9.85 -15.69 1.74
N ASP A 220 11.08 -15.64 2.27
CA ASP A 220 11.30 -15.82 3.71
C ASP A 220 11.06 -14.49 4.44
N PHE A 221 9.84 -14.30 4.94
CA PHE A 221 9.43 -13.06 5.62
C PHE A 221 10.24 -12.81 6.89
N ALA A 222 10.59 -13.86 7.63
CA ALA A 222 11.37 -13.74 8.86
C ALA A 222 12.80 -13.24 8.55
N GLU A 223 13.45 -13.82 7.53
CA GLU A 223 14.78 -13.41 7.12
C GLU A 223 14.81 -11.95 6.65
N ILE A 224 13.85 -11.53 5.81
CA ILE A 224 13.78 -10.14 5.30
C ILE A 224 13.56 -9.16 6.45
N ILE A 225 12.63 -9.45 7.37
CA ILE A 225 12.34 -8.60 8.51
C ILE A 225 13.55 -8.49 9.42
N ASP A 226 14.20 -9.61 9.75
CA ASP A 226 15.36 -9.64 10.65
C ASP A 226 16.55 -8.92 10.05
N ALA A 227 16.88 -9.16 8.79
CA ALA A 227 17.98 -8.49 8.09
C ALA A 227 17.74 -6.98 7.99
N THR A 228 16.51 -6.57 7.69
CA THR A 228 16.15 -5.14 7.62
C THR A 228 16.21 -4.49 9.00
N ALA A 229 15.67 -5.15 10.04
CA ALA A 229 15.71 -4.65 11.40
C ALA A 229 17.16 -4.49 11.91
N GLU A 230 18.02 -5.48 11.67
CA GLU A 230 19.45 -5.41 12.02
C GLU A 230 20.14 -4.23 11.33
N MET A 231 19.86 -4.02 10.05
CA MET A 231 20.45 -2.93 9.27
C MET A 231 20.05 -1.55 9.80
N ILE A 232 18.76 -1.34 10.16
CA ILE A 232 18.26 -0.02 10.58
C ILE A 232 18.37 0.23 12.09
N ALA A 233 18.47 -0.80 12.93
CA ALA A 233 18.51 -0.68 14.40
C ALA A 233 19.54 0.32 14.94
N PRO A 234 20.81 0.38 14.42
CA PRO A 234 21.77 1.36 14.88
C PRO A 234 21.38 2.82 14.61
N TYR A 235 20.59 3.05 13.57
CA TYR A 235 20.08 4.38 13.21
C TYR A 235 18.87 4.74 14.08
N VAL A 236 17.89 3.84 14.21
CA VAL A 236 16.73 4.03 15.09
C VAL A 236 17.18 4.33 16.53
N LYS A 237 18.17 3.60 17.03
CA LYS A 237 18.70 3.79 18.39
C LYS A 237 19.36 5.16 18.61
N LYS A 238 19.88 5.79 17.56
CA LYS A 238 20.60 7.08 17.62
C LYS A 238 19.72 8.27 17.23
N ASP A 239 18.54 8.03 16.66
CA ASP A 239 17.68 9.08 16.15
C ASP A 239 17.07 9.88 17.33
N PRO A 240 17.47 11.17 17.52
CA PRO A 240 16.90 12.00 18.57
C PRO A 240 15.48 12.49 18.25
N THR A 241 15.01 12.25 17.05
CA THR A 241 13.67 12.65 16.55
C THR A 241 12.71 11.47 16.43
N ALA A 242 13.12 10.27 16.86
CA ALA A 242 12.29 9.09 16.81
C ALA A 242 10.96 9.29 17.54
N PHE A 243 9.86 8.90 16.90
CA PHE A 243 8.51 8.97 17.50
C PHE A 243 8.27 7.87 18.55
N TYR A 244 9.06 6.80 18.49
CA TYR A 244 8.95 5.63 19.35
C TYR A 244 10.29 5.36 20.04
N SER A 245 10.24 4.74 21.20
CA SER A 245 11.43 4.24 21.87
C SER A 245 12.03 3.05 21.12
N TYR A 246 13.31 2.79 21.35
CA TYR A 246 13.96 1.61 20.78
C TYR A 246 13.29 0.28 21.19
N GLN A 247 12.74 0.22 22.41
CA GLN A 247 12.01 -0.95 22.89
C GLN A 247 10.70 -1.15 22.14
N GLU A 248 9.97 -0.07 21.82
CA GLU A 248 8.76 -0.14 20.97
C GLU A 248 9.10 -0.58 19.57
N PHE A 249 10.24 -0.14 19.02
CA PHE A 249 10.74 -0.62 17.74
C PHE A 249 10.99 -2.14 17.75
N GLU A 250 11.68 -2.67 18.79
CA GLU A 250 11.92 -4.11 18.94
C GLU A 250 10.60 -4.90 19.04
N SER A 251 9.65 -4.42 19.85
CA SER A 251 8.30 -5.01 19.95
C SER A 251 7.56 -5.01 18.62
N GLY A 252 7.65 -3.91 17.85
CA GLY A 252 7.05 -3.79 16.52
C GLY A 252 7.62 -4.80 15.53
N ILE A 253 8.93 -5.04 15.56
CA ILE A 253 9.58 -6.06 14.71
C ILE A 253 9.09 -7.47 15.05
N ASP A 254 9.01 -7.81 16.35
CA ASP A 254 8.51 -9.12 16.78
C ASP A 254 7.05 -9.33 16.36
N THR A 255 6.22 -8.29 16.48
CA THR A 255 4.82 -8.34 16.06
C THR A 255 4.68 -8.44 14.54
N LEU A 256 5.49 -7.69 13.76
CA LEU A 256 5.49 -7.75 12.30
C LEU A 256 5.86 -9.16 11.81
N ARG A 257 6.88 -9.77 12.41
CA ARG A 257 7.28 -11.15 12.07
C ARG A 257 6.14 -12.13 12.35
N ALA A 258 5.53 -12.05 13.52
CA ALA A 258 4.41 -12.91 13.89
C ALA A 258 3.21 -12.69 12.95
N PHE A 259 2.91 -11.44 12.61
CA PHE A 259 1.86 -11.10 11.65
C PHE A 259 2.09 -11.75 10.29
N CYS A 260 3.29 -11.60 9.71
CA CYS A 260 3.60 -12.12 8.39
C CYS A 260 3.49 -13.65 8.34
N LEU A 261 3.98 -14.38 9.36
CA LEU A 261 3.89 -15.83 9.43
C LEU A 261 2.44 -16.33 9.57
N LEU A 262 1.62 -15.68 10.42
CA LEU A 262 0.21 -16.00 10.54
C LEU A 262 -0.57 -15.65 9.25
N ARG A 263 -0.19 -14.57 8.56
CA ARG A 263 -0.78 -14.18 7.28
C ARG A 263 -0.45 -15.16 6.17
N GLU A 264 0.78 -15.64 6.13
CA GLU A 264 1.23 -16.71 5.22
C GLU A 264 0.37 -17.96 5.39
N GLU A 265 0.20 -18.44 6.63
CA GLU A 265 -0.66 -19.59 6.95
C GLU A 265 -2.12 -19.35 6.53
N SER A 266 -2.65 -18.16 6.76
CA SER A 266 -4.01 -17.80 6.33
C SER A 266 -4.15 -17.79 4.82
N VAL A 267 -3.18 -17.21 4.09
CA VAL A 267 -3.21 -17.15 2.62
C VAL A 267 -3.07 -18.55 2.02
N GLU A 268 -2.17 -19.39 2.56
CA GLU A 268 -2.08 -20.78 2.16
C GLU A 268 -3.42 -21.52 2.32
N GLY A 269 -4.07 -21.33 3.47
CA GLY A 269 -5.40 -21.88 3.75
C GLY A 269 -6.47 -21.37 2.76
N GLN A 270 -6.38 -20.11 2.33
CA GLN A 270 -7.31 -19.54 1.36
C GLN A 270 -7.08 -20.09 -0.05
N ILE A 271 -5.82 -20.29 -0.46
CA ILE A 271 -5.47 -20.86 -1.76
C ILE A 271 -5.88 -22.33 -1.86
N ASN A 272 -5.64 -23.11 -0.80
CA ASN A 272 -5.98 -24.55 -0.80
C ASN A 272 -7.45 -24.85 -0.46
N GLY A 273 -8.24 -23.83 -0.12
CA GLY A 273 -9.68 -23.93 0.15
C GLY A 273 -10.04 -24.41 1.55
N THR A 274 -9.11 -24.52 2.49
CA THR A 274 -9.39 -24.81 3.90
C THR A 274 -9.95 -23.60 4.63
N ILE A 275 -9.58 -22.40 4.18
CA ILE A 275 -10.17 -21.11 4.60
C ILE A 275 -10.85 -20.50 3.38
N SER A 276 -12.04 -19.92 3.56
CA SER A 276 -12.68 -19.22 2.44
C SER A 276 -11.89 -17.98 2.03
N ALA A 277 -11.65 -17.80 0.73
CA ALA A 277 -11.00 -16.63 0.15
C ALA A 277 -11.93 -15.41 0.03
N THR A 278 -13.19 -15.51 0.45
CA THR A 278 -14.21 -14.46 0.36
C THR A 278 -14.75 -14.05 1.73
N THR A 279 -15.13 -12.78 1.85
CA THR A 279 -15.77 -12.24 3.08
C THR A 279 -17.05 -13.01 3.44
N SER A 280 -17.89 -13.34 2.46
CA SER A 280 -19.13 -14.08 2.69
C SER A 280 -18.86 -15.50 3.21
N GLY A 281 -17.92 -16.22 2.60
CA GLY A 281 -17.60 -17.57 3.02
C GLY A 281 -16.96 -17.64 4.40
N GLN A 282 -16.08 -16.69 4.76
CA GLN A 282 -15.55 -16.59 6.12
C GLN A 282 -16.60 -16.20 7.16
N ALA A 283 -17.65 -15.45 6.76
CA ALA A 283 -18.78 -15.14 7.64
C ALA A 283 -19.71 -16.34 7.84
N GLU A 284 -19.82 -17.25 6.85
CA GLU A 284 -20.59 -18.49 6.95
C GLU A 284 -19.86 -19.55 7.80
N ASP A 285 -18.55 -19.67 7.65
CA ASP A 285 -17.72 -20.59 8.43
C ASP A 285 -16.38 -19.91 8.83
N SER A 286 -16.31 -19.53 10.10
CA SER A 286 -15.12 -18.93 10.71
C SER A 286 -14.24 -19.94 11.47
N SER A 287 -14.59 -21.23 11.46
CA SER A 287 -13.93 -22.23 12.31
C SER A 287 -12.49 -22.54 11.91
N ALA A 288 -12.14 -22.31 10.64
CA ALA A 288 -10.83 -22.55 10.07
C ALA A 288 -9.92 -21.30 10.06
N LEU A 289 -10.42 -20.15 10.53
CA LEU A 289 -9.63 -18.91 10.58
C LEU A 289 -8.43 -19.04 11.50
N ILE A 290 -7.30 -18.49 11.08
CA ILE A 290 -6.07 -18.45 11.88
C ILE A 290 -6.30 -17.53 13.09
N ASP A 291 -6.05 -18.04 14.30
CA ASP A 291 -6.13 -17.25 15.53
C ASP A 291 -4.89 -16.37 15.67
N ALA A 292 -5.06 -15.07 15.55
CA ALA A 292 -4.03 -14.06 15.73
C ALA A 292 -4.21 -13.22 17.01
N SER A 293 -4.97 -13.72 17.99
CA SER A 293 -5.24 -13.01 19.25
C SER A 293 -3.98 -12.78 20.11
N SER A 294 -2.88 -13.48 19.80
CA SER A 294 -1.59 -13.33 20.47
C SER A 294 -0.80 -12.08 20.08
N ILE A 295 -1.18 -11.40 18.99
CA ILE A 295 -0.51 -10.19 18.52
C ILE A 295 -1.42 -8.96 18.64
N THR A 296 -0.80 -7.80 18.81
CA THR A 296 -1.48 -6.51 18.92
C THR A 296 -1.02 -5.62 17.75
N LEU A 297 -1.90 -5.34 16.79
CA LEU A 297 -1.53 -4.56 15.59
C LEU A 297 -0.90 -3.19 15.91
N SER A 298 -1.34 -2.54 16.99
CA SER A 298 -0.78 -1.23 17.39
C SER A 298 0.67 -1.27 17.84
N ASP A 299 1.24 -2.46 18.12
CA ASP A 299 2.67 -2.59 18.42
C ASP A 299 3.55 -2.33 17.19
N MET A 300 3.00 -2.51 15.97
CA MET A 300 3.64 -2.15 14.70
C MET A 300 3.46 -0.66 14.33
N GLY A 301 2.74 0.11 15.13
CA GLY A 301 2.39 1.50 14.90
C GLY A 301 0.89 1.70 14.69
N SER A 302 0.47 2.96 14.75
CA SER A 302 -0.92 3.34 14.50
C SER A 302 -1.01 4.78 14.02
N MET A 303 -2.00 5.06 13.19
CA MET A 303 -2.31 6.43 12.81
C MET A 303 -2.98 7.15 13.97
N GLY A 304 -2.21 7.91 14.80
CA GLY A 304 -2.69 9.00 15.67
C GLY A 304 -3.99 8.82 16.47
N GLY A 305 -4.44 7.61 16.68
CA GLY A 305 -5.62 7.29 17.47
C GLY A 305 -5.19 6.98 18.90
N SER A 306 -5.71 7.72 19.86
CA SER A 306 -5.53 7.60 21.30
C SER A 306 -5.18 6.18 21.75
N VAL A 307 -3.90 5.85 21.79
CA VAL A 307 -3.44 4.86 22.73
C VAL A 307 -3.65 5.51 24.11
N GLY A 308 -4.43 4.88 24.98
CA GLY A 308 -4.75 5.36 26.31
C GLY A 308 -3.52 5.41 27.22
N GLY A 309 -2.65 6.34 26.96
CA GLY A 309 -1.49 6.70 27.73
C GLY A 309 -1.12 8.12 27.32
N GLY A 310 -1.62 9.12 28.05
CA GLY A 310 -1.49 10.54 27.71
C GLY A 310 -0.04 10.95 27.48
N PHE A 311 0.35 11.08 26.22
CA PHE A 311 1.49 11.88 25.85
C PHE A 311 1.08 13.34 26.01
N LYS A 312 1.38 13.91 27.18
CA LYS A 312 1.47 15.36 27.34
C LYS A 312 2.81 15.75 26.73
N PRO A 313 2.85 16.53 25.62
CA PRO A 313 4.11 17.10 25.19
C PRO A 313 4.63 17.95 26.36
N ASN A 314 5.83 17.62 26.81
CA ASN A 314 6.53 18.39 27.83
C ASN A 314 6.88 19.73 27.18
N SER A 315 6.09 20.76 27.49
CA SER A 315 6.23 22.14 26.98
C SER A 315 7.56 22.81 27.38
N ASP A 316 8.42 22.13 28.12
CA ASP A 316 9.67 22.67 28.64
C ASP A 316 10.91 22.37 27.76
N GLN A 317 10.82 21.59 26.70
CA GLN A 317 11.98 21.26 25.84
C GLN A 317 12.13 22.16 24.58
N PHE A 318 11.21 23.04 24.28
CA PHE A 318 11.37 24.01 23.20
C PHE A 318 11.58 25.45 23.71
N ARG A 319 12.55 25.64 24.61
CA ARG A 319 13.16 26.97 24.82
C ARG A 319 14.47 27.03 24.07
N GLY A 320 14.40 27.60 22.87
CA GLY A 320 15.61 28.01 22.14
C GLY A 320 16.42 29.01 22.96
N PRO A 321 17.76 29.03 22.84
CA PRO A 321 18.63 29.98 23.56
C PRO A 321 18.47 31.36 22.90
N GLY A 322 17.83 32.29 23.59
CA GLY A 322 17.85 33.70 23.16
C GLY A 322 16.57 34.51 23.40
N ALA A 323 16.23 34.78 24.63
CA ALA A 323 15.47 35.99 24.94
C ALA A 323 15.96 36.57 26.27
N ALA A 324 16.64 37.72 26.19
CA ALA A 324 17.09 38.50 27.34
C ALA A 324 15.90 39.05 28.14
N PRO A 325 16.03 39.23 29.48
CA PRO A 325 14.95 39.78 30.30
C PRO A 325 14.81 41.28 30.04
N THR A 326 13.64 41.73 29.60
CA THR A 326 13.28 43.13 29.60
C THR A 326 12.96 43.56 31.04
N GLY A 327 13.86 44.35 31.60
CA GLY A 327 13.67 45.00 32.87
C GLY A 327 12.49 45.98 32.85
N ASN A 328 11.62 45.79 33.82
CA ASN A 328 10.51 46.73 34.08
C ASN A 328 10.90 47.63 35.25
N THR A 329 11.35 48.87 34.97
CA THR A 329 11.46 49.93 35.96
C THR A 329 10.21 50.78 35.87
N LYS A 330 9.46 50.85 36.96
CA LYS A 330 8.44 51.85 37.19
C LYS A 330 8.92 52.87 38.24
N PRO A 331 8.58 54.16 38.09
CA PRO A 331 8.97 55.24 39.00
C PRO A 331 8.30 55.16 40.35
#